data_26c2695aeca931a1df343b87869a495f
#
_entry.id   26c2695aeca931a1df343b87869a495f
#
_cell.length_a   1.000
_cell.length_b   1.000
_cell.length_c   1.000
_cell.angle_alpha   90.00
_cell.angle_beta   90.00
_cell.angle_gamma   90.00
#
_symmetry.space_group_name_H-M   'P 1'
#
loop_
_entity.id
_entity.type
_entity.pdbx_description
1 polymer ?
#
loop_
_entity_poly.entity_id
_entity_poly.type
_entity_poly.pdbx_seq_one_letter_code
_entity_poly.pdbx_strand_id
1 'polypeptide(L)' 'MFQRLNGYSMMNSIFGTGFDIYDPYGQPAYYRSRHTFPTKKEAINAIFNLILEKKDV' A
#
# COMPACT_ATOMS: atom_id res chain seq x y z
N MET A 1 9.59 8.91 5.45
CA MET A 1 9.60 7.66 6.24
C MET A 1 8.57 6.68 5.70
N PHE A 2 8.87 5.42 5.69
CA PHE A 2 7.93 4.43 5.21
C PHE A 2 7.74 3.33 6.23
N GLN A 3 6.63 2.61 6.11
CA GLN A 3 6.27 1.52 7.01
C GLN A 3 6.11 0.24 6.22
N ARG A 4 6.32 -0.87 6.92
CA ARG A 4 6.17 -2.19 6.32
C ARG A 4 5.15 -3.02 7.07
N LEU A 5 4.36 -3.76 6.31
CA LEU A 5 3.37 -4.68 6.85
C LEU A 5 3.40 -5.95 6.00
N ASN A 6 3.92 -7.03 6.57
CA ASN A 6 4.01 -8.31 5.86
C ASN A 6 4.72 -8.16 4.52
N GLY A 7 5.78 -7.35 4.49
CA GLY A 7 6.52 -7.14 3.26
C GLY A 7 6.02 -6.00 2.41
N TYR A 8 4.78 -5.59 2.60
CA TYR A 8 4.25 -4.41 1.93
C TYR A 8 4.82 -3.16 2.59
N SER A 9 4.94 -2.10 1.82
CA SER A 9 5.47 -0.86 2.34
C SER A 9 4.61 0.31 1.89
N MET A 10 4.68 1.39 2.64
CA MET A 10 3.95 2.62 2.37
C MET A 10 4.90 3.78 2.54
N MET A 11 4.87 4.70 1.60
CA MET A 11 5.72 5.88 1.66
C MET A 11 5.01 7.07 1.08
N ASN A 12 5.51 8.27 1.38
CA ASN A 12 4.93 9.47 0.82
C ASN A 12 5.06 9.46 -0.70
N SER A 13 4.00 9.93 -1.36
CA SER A 13 4.03 10.02 -2.81
C SER A 13 5.07 11.05 -3.25
N ILE A 14 5.83 10.70 -4.28
CA ILE A 14 6.84 11.62 -4.81
C ILE A 14 6.24 12.65 -5.76
N PHE A 15 4.98 12.45 -6.15
CA PHE A 15 4.35 13.33 -7.12
C PHE A 15 3.36 14.30 -6.50
N GLY A 16 3.34 14.41 -5.18
CA GLY A 16 2.42 15.34 -4.54
C GLY A 16 2.03 14.85 -3.18
N THR A 17 0.76 15.07 -2.82
CA THR A 17 0.26 14.66 -1.53
C THR A 17 -0.26 13.24 -1.61
N GLY A 18 -0.24 12.55 -0.46
CA GLY A 18 -0.75 11.20 -0.41
C GLY A 18 0.33 10.19 -0.12
N PHE A 19 -0.05 8.93 -0.19
CA PHE A 19 0.84 7.83 0.17
C PHE A 19 0.74 6.73 -0.88
N ASP A 20 1.89 6.25 -1.31
CA ASP A 20 1.98 5.13 -2.25
C ASP A 20 2.22 3.85 -1.48
N ILE A 21 1.65 2.75 -1.97
CA ILE A 21 1.88 1.44 -1.38
C ILE A 21 2.62 0.55 -2.38
N TYR A 22 3.49 -0.30 -1.86
CA TYR A 22 4.32 -1.17 -2.67
C TYR A 22 4.23 -2.59 -2.14
N ASP A 23 4.33 -3.56 -3.05
CA ASP A 23 4.26 -4.96 -2.68
C ASP A 23 5.62 -5.45 -2.16
N PRO A 24 5.70 -6.70 -1.68
CA PRO A 24 6.96 -7.22 -1.14
C PRO A 24 8.09 -7.30 -2.16
N TYR A 25 7.78 -7.20 -3.42
CA TYR A 25 8.78 -7.26 -4.49
C TYR A 25 9.23 -5.90 -4.94
N GLY A 26 8.75 -4.84 -4.30
CA GLY A 26 9.17 -3.49 -4.63
C GLY A 26 8.40 -2.83 -5.75
N GLN A 27 7.34 -3.46 -6.21
CA GLN A 27 6.52 -2.89 -7.26
C GLN A 27 5.26 -2.25 -6.67
N PRO A 28 4.67 -1.27 -7.38
CA PRO A 28 3.46 -0.64 -6.87
C PRO A 28 2.37 -1.68 -6.63
N ALA A 29 1.78 -1.62 -5.45
CA ALA A 29 0.68 -2.52 -5.12
C ALA A 29 -0.63 -1.80 -5.43
N TYR A 30 -1.53 -2.50 -6.09
CA TYR A 30 -2.80 -1.91 -6.48
C TYR A 30 -3.93 -2.54 -5.68
N TYR A 31 -4.75 -1.68 -5.12
CA TYR A 31 -5.97 -2.10 -4.44
C TYR A 31 -7.11 -1.33 -5.08
N ARG A 32 -8.01 -2.05 -5.74
CA ARG A 32 -9.11 -1.45 -6.50
C ARG A 32 -8.58 -0.47 -7.55
N SER A 33 -7.52 -0.90 -8.24
CA SER A 33 -6.89 -0.13 -9.31
C SER A 33 -6.23 1.16 -8.82
N ARG A 34 -5.91 1.24 -7.53
CA ARG A 34 -5.27 2.42 -6.98
C ARG A 34 -4.04 2.00 -6.17
N HIS A 35 -2.95 2.74 -6.32
CA HIS A 35 -1.77 2.52 -5.51
C HIS A 35 -1.39 3.77 -4.72
N THR A 36 -2.13 4.86 -4.89
CA THR A 36 -1.90 6.11 -4.17
C THR A 36 -3.17 6.46 -3.40
N PHE A 37 -3.01 6.82 -2.14
CA PHE A 37 -4.14 7.10 -1.26
C PHE A 37 -3.94 8.44 -0.58
N PRO A 38 -5.03 9.18 -0.33
CA PRO A 38 -4.90 10.53 0.23
C PRO A 38 -4.47 10.57 1.68
N THR A 39 -4.70 9.52 2.43
CA THR A 39 -4.31 9.49 3.83
C THR A 39 -3.57 8.22 4.16
N LYS A 40 -2.77 8.29 5.23
CA LYS A 40 -2.05 7.13 5.72
C LYS A 40 -3.00 6.01 6.10
N LYS A 41 -4.11 6.37 6.72
CA LYS A 41 -5.09 5.39 7.17
C LYS A 41 -5.65 4.57 5.99
N GLU A 42 -5.97 5.26 4.90
CA GLU A 42 -6.49 4.56 3.73
C GLU A 42 -5.45 3.68 3.08
N ALA A 43 -4.20 4.14 3.05
CA ALA A 43 -3.14 3.32 2.49
C ALA A 43 -2.93 2.05 3.31
N ILE A 44 -2.96 2.18 4.63
CA ILE A 44 -2.79 1.04 5.51
C ILE A 44 -3.96 0.07 5.36
N ASN A 45 -5.17 0.60 5.26
CA ASN A 45 -6.34 -0.25 5.05
C ASN A 45 -6.23 -1.02 3.75
N ALA A 46 -5.73 -0.38 2.70
CA ALA A 46 -5.56 -1.06 1.42
C ALA A 46 -4.56 -2.20 1.56
N ILE A 47 -3.47 -1.97 2.28
CA ILE A 47 -2.47 -3.02 2.50
C ILE A 47 -3.08 -4.18 3.26
N PHE A 48 -3.84 -3.89 4.32
CA PHE A 48 -4.48 -4.95 5.09
C PHE A 48 -5.40 -5.78 4.22
N ASN A 49 -6.18 -5.13 3.38
CA ASN A 49 -7.09 -5.86 2.51
C ASN A 49 -6.34 -6.73 1.50
N LEU A 50 -5.23 -6.23 0.98
CA LEU A 50 -4.44 -7.02 0.05
C LEU A 50 -3.85 -8.24 0.74
N ILE A 51 -3.40 -8.08 1.98
CA ILE A 51 -2.85 -9.19 2.74
C ILE A 51 -3.93 -10.25 2.97
N LEU A 52 -5.13 -9.81 3.35
CA LEU A 52 -6.23 -10.72 3.60
C LEU A 52 -6.63 -11.48 2.35
N GLU A 53 -6.65 -10.81 1.21
CA GLU A 53 -7.00 -11.46 -0.04
C GLU A 53 -5.98 -12.53 -0.41
N LYS A 54 -4.72 -12.27 -0.17
CA LYS A 54 -3.69 -13.23 -0.53
C LYS A 54 -3.64 -14.42 0.42
N LYS A 55 -4.10 -14.22 1.64
CA LYS A 55 -4.13 -15.31 2.61
C LYS A 55 -5.22 -16.31 2.33
N ASP A 56 -6.15 -15.94 1.53
CA ASP A 56 -7.33 -16.73 1.27
C ASP A 56 -7.09 -17.71 0.14
N VAL A 57 -6.25 -18.66 0.39
CA VAL A 57 -5.93 -19.66 -0.62
C VAL A 57 -6.28 -21.05 -0.12
#